data_2ac1cb73dbd32619519f58beb8261d58
#
_entry.id   2ac1cb73dbd32619519f58beb8261d58
#
_cell.length_a   1.000
_cell.length_b   1.000
_cell.length_c   1.000
_cell.angle_alpha   90.00
_cell.angle_beta   90.00
_cell.angle_gamma   90.00
#
_symmetry.space_group_name_H-M   'P 1'
#
loop_
_entity.id
_entity.type
_entity.pdbx_description
1 polymer ?
#
loop_
_entity_poly.entity_id
_entity_poly.type
_entity_poly.pdbx_seq_one_letter_code
_entity_poly.pdbx_strand_id
1 'polypeptide(L)'
;MPLHHLMIGTWTPPGAIFTVQFDDEKLTLELVKRTEIPHDEPISWMAFDHQKKNLYGSAMKKWTSFAVKSPTEIIHEASLLIGGDPLANSADTNTRAIFLLPAKQAPYAVYANPFYKHAGYGNVFSVSPTGALDQNIQNYPYQPNTGIHGMVFDPTETYLYSADLTANKLWAHRKLPSGEVELVGSVDAPSPGDHPRWVAMHPTGNYLYALMEAGNRLCEYVTDPATHLPVYTHHSYPLIPPGIRDRDPETGKGLYRADVCALTMSGNYLFASARANKFDLTGYVAAFRLRECGSIEKQLCLNPTPTSGGHSNAVAPCDWSDEWVAITDDQEGWVEMYRWKDEFLHRVARVQIPEPGFGMNAIWYD
;
A
#
# COMPACT_ATOMS: atom_id res chain seq x y z
N MET A 1 19.24 19.07 2.20
CA MET A 1 19.54 19.18 0.74
C MET A 1 18.22 19.00 0.02
N PRO A 2 17.95 19.76 -1.03
CA PRO A 2 16.63 19.73 -1.68
C PRO A 2 16.40 18.53 -2.63
N LEU A 3 17.23 17.51 -2.57
CA LEU A 3 17.14 16.32 -3.43
C LEU A 3 16.61 15.15 -2.66
N HIS A 4 15.47 14.62 -3.12
CA HIS A 4 14.75 13.51 -2.50
C HIS A 4 14.60 12.35 -3.50
N HIS A 5 14.57 11.13 -3.02
CA HIS A 5 14.56 9.95 -3.86
C HIS A 5 13.33 9.08 -3.62
N LEU A 6 12.62 8.76 -4.69
CA LEU A 6 11.45 7.89 -4.70
C LEU A 6 11.81 6.58 -5.39
N MET A 7 11.55 5.44 -4.76
CA MET A 7 11.71 4.13 -5.36
C MET A 7 10.38 3.56 -5.80
N ILE A 8 10.33 2.96 -6.99
CA ILE A 8 9.10 2.50 -7.65
C ILE A 8 9.34 1.11 -8.23
N GLY A 9 8.39 0.18 -7.99
CA GLY A 9 8.44 -1.19 -8.47
C GLY A 9 7.68 -1.43 -9.77
N THR A 10 7.77 -2.66 -10.27
CA THR A 10 7.08 -3.13 -11.48
C THR A 10 6.23 -4.37 -11.19
N TRP A 11 5.12 -4.53 -11.91
CA TRP A 11 4.19 -5.67 -11.77
C TRP A 11 4.52 -6.85 -12.69
N THR A 12 5.19 -6.59 -13.80
CA THR A 12 5.43 -7.57 -14.88
C THR A 12 6.91 -7.85 -15.08
N PRO A 13 7.31 -9.08 -15.49
CA PRO A 13 8.67 -9.35 -15.92
C PRO A 13 9.06 -8.56 -17.20
N PRO A 14 10.35 -8.20 -17.34
CA PRO A 14 11.41 -8.34 -16.35
C PRO A 14 11.24 -7.35 -15.19
N GLY A 15 11.57 -7.79 -13.95
CA GLY A 15 11.48 -6.91 -12.79
C GLY A 15 12.54 -5.80 -12.80
N ALA A 16 12.19 -4.65 -12.25
CA ALA A 16 13.12 -3.55 -11.98
C ALA A 16 12.65 -2.69 -10.81
N ILE A 17 13.58 -2.03 -10.15
CA ILE A 17 13.33 -0.94 -9.22
C ILE A 17 13.83 0.34 -9.87
N PHE A 18 12.98 1.34 -9.96
CA PHE A 18 13.30 2.64 -10.50
C PHE A 18 13.52 3.64 -9.36
N THR A 19 14.60 4.40 -9.42
CA THR A 19 14.84 5.53 -8.52
C THR A 19 14.63 6.81 -9.28
N VAL A 20 13.68 7.61 -8.82
CA VAL A 20 13.36 8.94 -9.33
C VAL A 20 13.82 9.97 -8.32
N GLN A 21 14.52 11.02 -8.77
CA GLN A 21 14.99 12.12 -7.93
C GLN A 21 14.09 13.33 -8.10
N PHE A 22 13.65 13.89 -6.98
CA PHE A 22 12.91 15.14 -6.92
C PHE A 22 13.77 16.25 -6.32
N ASP A 23 13.88 17.38 -7.02
CA ASP A 23 14.50 18.62 -6.52
C ASP A 23 13.36 19.58 -6.12
N ASP A 24 13.17 19.81 -4.82
CA ASP A 24 12.05 20.59 -4.29
C ASP A 24 12.24 22.12 -4.42
N GLU A 25 13.47 22.57 -4.71
CA GLU A 25 13.76 23.98 -5.03
C GLU A 25 13.54 24.29 -6.51
N LYS A 26 14.03 23.40 -7.40
CA LYS A 26 13.89 23.57 -8.86
C LYS A 26 12.57 23.04 -9.41
N LEU A 27 11.84 22.26 -8.60
CA LEU A 27 10.61 21.58 -9.01
C LEU A 27 10.83 20.69 -10.24
N THR A 28 11.91 19.89 -10.21
CA THR A 28 12.23 18.92 -11.28
C THR A 28 12.13 17.50 -10.76
N LEU A 29 11.75 16.58 -11.65
CA LEU A 29 11.62 15.16 -11.38
C LEU A 29 12.33 14.38 -12.47
N GLU A 30 13.30 13.54 -12.11
CA GLU A 30 14.17 12.86 -13.08
C GLU A 30 14.37 11.39 -12.69
N LEU A 31 14.36 10.49 -13.69
CA LEU A 31 14.78 9.12 -13.51
C LEU A 31 16.32 9.08 -13.39
N VAL A 32 16.84 8.71 -12.23
CA VAL A 32 18.29 8.64 -11.98
C VAL A 32 18.85 7.23 -12.02
N LYS A 33 18.04 6.21 -11.79
CA LYS A 33 18.48 4.82 -11.84
C LYS A 33 17.34 3.85 -12.18
N ARG A 34 17.64 2.88 -13.03
CA ARG A 34 16.92 1.62 -13.18
C ARG A 34 17.82 0.51 -12.62
N THR A 35 17.41 -0.13 -11.55
CA THR A 35 18.12 -1.26 -10.93
C THR A 35 17.48 -2.56 -11.41
N GLU A 36 18.26 -3.41 -12.05
CA GLU A 36 17.82 -4.74 -12.44
C GLU A 36 17.73 -5.65 -11.21
N ILE A 37 16.66 -6.43 -11.16
CA ILE A 37 16.39 -7.44 -10.13
C ILE A 37 16.19 -8.79 -10.81
N PRO A 38 16.09 -9.92 -10.08
CA PRO A 38 15.85 -11.21 -10.72
C PRO A 38 14.63 -11.15 -11.66
N HIS A 39 14.80 -11.66 -12.87
CA HIS A 39 13.87 -11.51 -14.00
C HIS A 39 12.44 -11.97 -13.69
N ASP A 40 12.28 -13.02 -12.89
CA ASP A 40 11.01 -13.62 -12.50
C ASP A 40 10.45 -13.05 -11.18
N GLU A 41 11.06 -11.98 -10.67
CA GLU A 41 10.70 -11.34 -9.39
C GLU A 41 10.31 -9.85 -9.55
N PRO A 42 9.38 -9.49 -10.46
CA PRO A 42 8.87 -8.11 -10.50
C PRO A 42 8.14 -7.80 -9.20
N ILE A 43 8.37 -6.61 -8.65
CA ILE A 43 7.90 -6.20 -7.33
C ILE A 43 6.63 -5.37 -7.44
N SER A 44 5.51 -5.91 -6.99
CA SER A 44 4.24 -5.20 -6.97
C SER A 44 4.04 -4.31 -5.73
N TRP A 45 4.69 -4.66 -4.63
CA TRP A 45 4.69 -3.91 -3.38
C TRP A 45 6.06 -4.00 -2.72
N MET A 46 6.54 -2.89 -2.17
CA MET A 46 7.81 -2.85 -1.44
C MET A 46 7.72 -1.91 -0.24
N ALA A 47 8.56 -2.17 0.77
CA ALA A 47 8.69 -1.36 1.96
C ALA A 47 10.11 -1.41 2.51
N PHE A 48 10.57 -0.31 3.11
CA PHE A 48 11.85 -0.25 3.80
C PHE A 48 11.75 -0.80 5.23
N ASP A 49 12.88 -1.30 5.73
CA ASP A 49 13.07 -1.50 7.15
C ASP A 49 13.06 -0.15 7.92
N HIS A 50 13.17 -0.21 9.25
CA HIS A 50 13.14 0.96 10.12
C HIS A 50 14.32 1.94 9.92
N GLN A 51 15.42 1.49 9.28
CA GLN A 51 16.61 2.30 9.02
C GLN A 51 16.80 2.67 7.54
N LYS A 52 15.88 2.24 6.69
CA LYS A 52 15.98 2.34 5.23
C LYS A 52 17.26 1.72 4.63
N LYS A 53 17.83 0.74 5.35
CA LYS A 53 19.02 -0.02 4.91
C LYS A 53 18.67 -1.29 4.16
N ASN A 54 17.44 -1.77 4.34
CA ASN A 54 16.91 -2.92 3.63
C ASN A 54 15.57 -2.58 2.99
N LEU A 55 15.36 -3.12 1.80
CA LEU A 55 14.13 -3.05 1.04
C LEU A 55 13.56 -4.46 0.92
N TYR A 56 12.28 -4.62 1.25
CA TYR A 56 11.56 -5.87 1.07
C TYR A 56 10.53 -5.73 -0.04
N GLY A 57 10.36 -6.78 -0.84
CA GLY A 57 9.48 -6.79 -2.00
C GLY A 57 8.56 -8.00 -2.10
N SER A 58 7.32 -7.75 -2.52
CA SER A 58 6.35 -8.77 -2.93
C SER A 58 6.57 -9.10 -4.40
N ALA A 59 7.25 -10.22 -4.69
CA ALA A 59 7.85 -10.55 -5.98
C ALA A 59 7.26 -11.83 -6.60
N MET A 60 6.07 -11.74 -7.20
CA MET A 60 5.36 -12.85 -7.86
C MET A 60 5.08 -14.03 -6.90
N LYS A 61 5.89 -15.07 -6.94
CA LYS A 61 5.80 -16.28 -6.08
C LYS A 61 6.74 -16.21 -4.87
N LYS A 62 7.42 -15.09 -4.68
CA LYS A 62 8.49 -14.95 -3.69
C LYS A 62 8.34 -13.66 -2.89
N TRP A 63 8.95 -13.66 -1.73
CA TRP A 63 9.27 -12.49 -0.93
C TRP A 63 10.76 -12.24 -1.06
N THR A 64 11.15 -11.03 -1.40
CA THR A 64 12.54 -10.71 -1.71
C THR A 64 13.08 -9.61 -0.81
N SER A 65 14.38 -9.59 -0.57
CA SER A 65 15.07 -8.55 0.18
C SER A 65 16.31 -8.05 -0.53
N PHE A 66 16.60 -6.77 -0.33
CA PHE A 66 17.72 -6.07 -0.93
C PHE A 66 18.41 -5.21 0.14
N ALA A 67 19.74 -5.21 0.14
CA ALA A 67 20.51 -4.20 0.87
C ALA A 67 20.49 -2.88 0.10
N VAL A 68 20.19 -1.79 0.77
CA VAL A 68 20.18 -0.44 0.20
C VAL A 68 21.40 0.31 0.71
N LYS A 69 22.39 0.49 -0.16
CA LYS A 69 23.63 1.22 0.13
C LYS A 69 23.49 2.70 -0.14
N SER A 70 22.69 3.04 -1.15
CA SER A 70 22.30 4.39 -1.53
C SER A 70 21.01 4.34 -2.37
N PRO A 71 20.39 5.48 -2.70
CA PRO A 71 19.21 5.50 -3.58
C PRO A 71 19.44 4.83 -4.95
N THR A 72 20.69 4.77 -5.39
CA THR A 72 21.09 4.23 -6.69
C THR A 72 21.90 2.92 -6.63
N GLU A 73 22.15 2.40 -5.42
CA GLU A 73 22.86 1.17 -5.18
C GLU A 73 22.05 0.22 -4.29
N ILE A 74 21.29 -0.66 -4.94
CA ILE A 74 20.40 -1.64 -4.33
C ILE A 74 20.89 -3.02 -4.73
N ILE A 75 21.17 -3.89 -3.76
CA ILE A 75 21.80 -5.20 -3.96
C ILE A 75 20.85 -6.29 -3.49
N HIS A 76 20.46 -7.20 -4.38
CA HIS A 76 19.64 -8.36 -4.02
C HIS A 76 20.37 -9.26 -3.01
N GLU A 77 19.67 -9.67 -1.94
CA GLU A 77 20.22 -10.50 -0.86
C GLU A 77 19.56 -11.88 -0.78
N ALA A 78 18.23 -11.93 -0.73
CA ALA A 78 17.50 -13.17 -0.53
C ALA A 78 16.13 -13.16 -1.20
N SER A 79 15.66 -14.33 -1.60
CA SER A 79 14.29 -14.58 -2.07
C SER A 79 13.75 -15.86 -1.43
N LEU A 80 12.62 -15.76 -0.75
CA LEU A 80 11.93 -16.87 -0.09
C LEU A 80 10.60 -17.15 -0.81
N LEU A 81 10.27 -18.41 -0.99
CA LEU A 81 8.98 -18.82 -1.55
C LEU A 81 7.84 -18.46 -0.58
N ILE A 82 6.63 -18.32 -1.12
CA ILE A 82 5.41 -18.21 -0.32
C ILE A 82 5.31 -19.44 0.58
N GLY A 83 5.30 -19.25 1.89
CA GLY A 83 5.24 -20.33 2.88
C GLY A 83 3.83 -20.86 3.11
N GLY A 84 3.73 -21.99 3.81
CA GLY A 84 2.47 -22.51 4.36
C GLY A 84 1.61 -23.36 3.43
N ASP A 85 1.74 -23.23 2.11
CA ASP A 85 0.97 -23.99 1.14
C ASP A 85 1.83 -24.33 -0.07
N PRO A 86 2.22 -25.61 -0.26
CA PRO A 86 2.99 -26.04 -1.45
C PRO A 86 2.28 -25.69 -2.78
N LEU A 87 0.94 -25.66 -2.79
CA LEU A 87 0.18 -25.30 -3.99
C LEU A 87 0.34 -23.83 -4.37
N ALA A 88 0.58 -22.94 -3.41
CA ALA A 88 0.82 -21.52 -3.66
C ALA A 88 2.01 -21.29 -4.60
N ASN A 89 3.00 -22.17 -4.56
CA ASN A 89 4.21 -22.10 -5.37
C ASN A 89 4.11 -22.88 -6.69
N SER A 90 3.01 -23.60 -6.94
CA SER A 90 2.77 -24.28 -8.20
C SER A 90 2.61 -23.27 -9.35
N ALA A 91 3.12 -23.62 -10.52
CA ALA A 91 2.90 -22.86 -11.75
C ALA A 91 1.41 -22.83 -12.17
N ASP A 92 0.63 -23.83 -11.74
CA ASP A 92 -0.79 -23.97 -12.07
C ASP A 92 -1.71 -23.05 -11.25
N THR A 93 -1.17 -22.34 -10.25
CA THR A 93 -1.92 -21.39 -9.45
C THR A 93 -1.58 -19.96 -9.80
N ASN A 94 -2.55 -19.06 -9.68
CA ASN A 94 -2.33 -17.63 -9.81
C ASN A 94 -1.99 -16.93 -8.47
N THR A 95 -1.72 -17.70 -7.42
CA THR A 95 -1.29 -17.16 -6.11
C THR A 95 -0.06 -16.27 -6.28
N ARG A 96 -0.09 -15.11 -5.66
CA ARG A 96 1.00 -14.12 -5.72
C ARG A 96 1.31 -13.57 -4.35
N ALA A 97 2.56 -13.23 -4.11
CA ALA A 97 2.98 -12.30 -3.08
C ALA A 97 2.42 -10.92 -3.43
N ILE A 98 1.59 -10.33 -2.57
CA ILE A 98 0.90 -9.06 -2.86
C ILE A 98 1.31 -7.95 -1.92
N PHE A 99 1.34 -8.21 -0.63
CA PHE A 99 1.59 -7.17 0.36
C PHE A 99 2.52 -7.66 1.45
N LEU A 100 3.45 -6.81 1.86
CA LEU A 100 4.29 -7.02 3.03
C LEU A 100 4.43 -5.75 3.86
N LEU A 101 4.69 -5.94 5.15
CA LEU A 101 4.88 -4.87 6.13
C LEU A 101 6.02 -5.25 7.07
N PRO A 102 7.18 -4.59 7.02
CA PRO A 102 8.24 -4.79 8.00
C PRO A 102 7.91 -4.08 9.32
N ALA A 103 8.22 -4.73 10.43
CA ALA A 103 8.16 -4.11 11.75
C ALA A 103 9.26 -3.06 11.89
N LYS A 104 8.92 -1.93 12.49
CA LYS A 104 9.85 -0.85 12.82
C LYS A 104 10.37 -0.93 14.25
N GLN A 105 9.74 -1.77 15.07
CA GLN A 105 10.15 -2.06 16.46
C GLN A 105 10.52 -3.54 16.62
N ALA A 106 11.51 -3.81 17.48
CA ALA A 106 11.94 -5.18 17.75
C ALA A 106 10.80 -6.03 18.38
N PRO A 107 10.72 -7.34 18.07
CA PRO A 107 11.58 -8.03 17.11
C PRO A 107 11.27 -7.59 15.68
N TYR A 108 12.33 -7.33 14.93
CA TYR A 108 12.20 -6.95 13.54
C TYR A 108 11.82 -8.18 12.71
N ALA A 109 10.58 -8.20 12.23
CA ALA A 109 10.05 -9.26 11.40
C ALA A 109 9.33 -8.64 10.19
N VAL A 110 9.11 -9.42 9.15
CA VAL A 110 8.35 -9.00 7.96
C VAL A 110 7.07 -9.82 7.91
N TYR A 111 5.94 -9.13 7.91
CA TYR A 111 4.59 -9.70 7.81
C TYR A 111 4.14 -9.61 6.37
N ALA A 112 3.68 -10.72 5.80
CA ALA A 112 3.48 -10.82 4.37
C ALA A 112 2.23 -11.63 4.05
N ASN A 113 1.48 -11.23 3.04
CA ASN A 113 0.27 -11.92 2.64
C ASN A 113 0.29 -12.30 1.17
N PRO A 114 0.12 -13.60 0.86
CA PRO A 114 -0.22 -14.04 -0.47
C PRO A 114 -1.65 -13.64 -0.83
N PHE A 115 -1.94 -13.60 -2.12
CA PHE A 115 -3.25 -13.28 -2.67
C PHE A 115 -3.64 -14.28 -3.75
N TYR A 116 -4.93 -14.30 -4.12
CA TYR A 116 -5.56 -15.27 -4.97
C TYR A 116 -5.56 -16.68 -4.31
N LYS A 117 -5.77 -17.71 -5.04
CA LYS A 117 -5.96 -19.09 -4.61
C LYS A 117 -4.92 -19.57 -3.59
N HIS A 118 -5.19 -19.44 -2.30
CA HIS A 118 -4.40 -19.98 -1.20
C HIS A 118 -5.31 -20.41 -0.04
N ALA A 119 -4.74 -21.13 0.95
CA ALA A 119 -5.51 -21.74 2.04
C ALA A 119 -5.99 -20.75 3.14
N GLY A 120 -5.76 -19.45 2.99
CA GLY A 120 -6.19 -18.42 3.94
C GLY A 120 -5.21 -18.22 5.10
N TYR A 121 -4.00 -17.79 4.80
CA TYR A 121 -2.94 -17.54 5.79
C TYR A 121 -2.09 -16.31 5.39
N GLY A 122 -1.36 -15.79 6.36
CA GLY A 122 -0.24 -14.87 6.17
C GLY A 122 1.07 -15.51 6.63
N ASN A 123 2.18 -14.93 6.24
CA ASN A 123 3.52 -15.37 6.62
C ASN A 123 4.18 -14.35 7.55
N VAL A 124 4.97 -14.82 8.51
CA VAL A 124 5.91 -13.99 9.26
C VAL A 124 7.32 -14.49 8.99
N PHE A 125 8.18 -13.59 8.55
CA PHE A 125 9.57 -13.89 8.30
C PHE A 125 10.48 -13.22 9.33
N SER A 126 11.45 -13.97 9.87
CA SER A 126 12.58 -13.37 10.57
C SER A 126 13.51 -12.65 9.59
N VAL A 127 14.32 -11.75 10.14
CA VAL A 127 15.39 -11.10 9.38
C VAL A 127 16.75 -11.44 10.01
N SER A 128 17.75 -11.57 9.17
CA SER A 128 19.14 -11.79 9.58
C SER A 128 19.69 -10.54 10.31
N PRO A 129 20.86 -10.63 10.95
CA PRO A 129 21.53 -9.45 11.52
C PRO A 129 21.86 -8.35 10.49
N THR A 130 21.92 -8.66 9.20
CA THR A 130 22.11 -7.68 8.13
C THR A 130 20.80 -7.09 7.62
N GLY A 131 19.64 -7.65 8.03
CA GLY A 131 18.31 -7.23 7.60
C GLY A 131 17.74 -8.03 6.43
N ALA A 132 18.47 -8.98 5.83
CA ALA A 132 17.95 -9.85 4.79
C ALA A 132 16.84 -10.77 5.34
N LEU A 133 15.85 -11.11 4.52
CA LEU A 133 14.86 -12.16 4.85
C LEU A 133 15.60 -13.48 5.14
N ASP A 134 15.24 -14.14 6.25
CA ASP A 134 15.93 -15.32 6.73
C ASP A 134 15.02 -16.56 6.72
N GLN A 135 14.03 -16.64 7.61
CA GLN A 135 13.18 -17.81 7.75
C GLN A 135 11.70 -17.45 7.88
N ASN A 136 10.83 -18.31 7.35
CA ASN A 136 9.41 -18.27 7.67
C ASN A 136 9.25 -18.86 9.10
N ILE A 137 8.95 -18.00 10.07
CA ILE A 137 8.79 -18.38 11.48
C ILE A 137 7.35 -18.71 11.84
N GLN A 138 6.36 -18.24 11.02
CA GLN A 138 4.95 -18.53 11.25
C GLN A 138 4.16 -18.43 9.95
N ASN A 139 3.17 -19.34 9.82
CA ASN A 139 2.05 -19.20 8.91
C ASN A 139 0.79 -18.97 9.76
N TYR A 140 0.38 -17.72 9.92
CA TYR A 140 -0.76 -17.38 10.78
C TYR A 140 -2.08 -17.44 10.00
N PRO A 141 -3.13 -18.03 10.61
CA PRO A 141 -4.37 -18.27 9.91
C PRO A 141 -5.26 -17.03 9.81
N TYR A 142 -5.92 -16.95 8.67
CA TYR A 142 -7.17 -16.23 8.46
C TYR A 142 -8.30 -17.25 8.26
N GLN A 143 -9.27 -16.96 7.42
CA GLN A 143 -10.27 -17.95 6.98
C GLN A 143 -9.99 -18.41 5.55
N PRO A 144 -10.52 -19.56 5.11
CA PRO A 144 -10.50 -19.94 3.71
C PRO A 144 -11.06 -18.82 2.81
N ASN A 145 -10.50 -18.65 1.64
CA ASN A 145 -10.83 -17.61 0.65
C ASN A 145 -10.55 -16.17 1.14
N THR A 146 -9.62 -15.98 2.06
CA THR A 146 -9.11 -14.67 2.42
C THR A 146 -8.31 -14.06 1.26
N GLY A 147 -8.27 -12.73 1.19
CA GLY A 147 -7.48 -11.98 0.21
C GLY A 147 -7.01 -10.67 0.83
N ILE A 148 -5.96 -10.75 1.66
CA ILE A 148 -5.40 -9.58 2.31
C ILE A 148 -4.62 -8.76 1.28
N HIS A 149 -4.95 -7.48 1.18
CA HIS A 149 -4.33 -6.57 0.22
C HIS A 149 -3.62 -5.37 0.87
N GLY A 150 -3.87 -5.10 2.15
CA GLY A 150 -3.22 -4.05 2.90
C GLY A 150 -3.19 -4.35 4.39
N MET A 151 -2.10 -3.97 5.05
CA MET A 151 -1.92 -4.09 6.50
C MET A 151 -1.32 -2.82 7.08
N VAL A 152 -1.59 -2.60 8.37
CA VAL A 152 -0.96 -1.53 9.14
C VAL A 152 -0.82 -1.95 10.60
N PHE A 153 0.27 -1.57 11.25
CA PHE A 153 0.38 -1.66 12.69
C PHE A 153 -0.27 -0.46 13.39
N ASP A 154 -0.69 -0.67 14.62
CA ASP A 154 -0.90 0.43 15.54
C ASP A 154 0.45 1.10 15.87
N PRO A 155 0.48 2.36 16.40
CA PRO A 155 1.74 3.07 16.64
C PRO A 155 2.69 2.39 17.62
N THR A 156 2.20 1.47 18.45
CA THR A 156 3.02 0.68 19.38
C THR A 156 3.53 -0.63 18.77
N GLU A 157 3.10 -0.94 17.55
CA GLU A 157 3.29 -2.24 16.89
C GLU A 157 2.87 -3.45 17.73
N THR A 158 1.87 -3.25 18.60
CA THR A 158 1.25 -4.32 19.38
C THR A 158 0.16 -5.04 18.59
N TYR A 159 -0.57 -4.28 17.76
CA TYR A 159 -1.67 -4.81 16.96
C TYR A 159 -1.46 -4.57 15.47
N LEU A 160 -1.71 -5.62 14.67
CA LEU A 160 -1.65 -5.62 13.23
C LEU A 160 -3.08 -5.69 12.68
N TYR A 161 -3.47 -4.69 11.90
CA TYR A 161 -4.77 -4.63 11.21
C TYR A 161 -4.61 -4.96 9.74
N SER A 162 -5.53 -5.76 9.19
CA SER A 162 -5.47 -6.24 7.81
C SER A 162 -6.81 -6.03 7.10
N ALA A 163 -6.76 -5.55 5.86
CA ALA A 163 -7.90 -5.41 4.99
C ALA A 163 -8.06 -6.64 4.08
N ASP A 164 -9.18 -7.33 4.21
CA ASP A 164 -9.52 -8.54 3.45
C ASP A 164 -10.52 -8.23 2.35
N LEU A 165 -10.00 -8.10 1.16
CA LEU A 165 -10.79 -7.79 -0.03
C LEU A 165 -11.76 -8.92 -0.38
N THR A 166 -11.32 -10.17 -0.24
CA THR A 166 -12.14 -11.33 -0.66
C THR A 166 -13.18 -11.71 0.37
N ALA A 167 -12.80 -11.72 1.67
CA ALA A 167 -13.74 -12.06 2.74
C ALA A 167 -14.62 -10.89 3.19
N ASN A 168 -14.39 -9.69 2.67
CA ASN A 168 -15.12 -8.46 3.01
C ASN A 168 -15.05 -8.11 4.51
N LYS A 169 -13.82 -8.20 5.09
CA LYS A 169 -13.56 -8.06 6.53
C LYS A 169 -12.34 -7.19 6.82
N LEU A 170 -12.27 -6.72 8.05
CA LEU A 170 -11.05 -6.24 8.69
C LEU A 170 -10.65 -7.24 9.79
N TRP A 171 -9.37 -7.57 9.86
CA TRP A 171 -8.81 -8.47 10.86
C TRP A 171 -7.91 -7.70 11.82
N ALA A 172 -7.86 -8.16 13.07
CA ALA A 172 -6.89 -7.72 14.07
C ALA A 172 -6.10 -8.92 14.61
N HIS A 173 -4.78 -8.78 14.64
CA HIS A 173 -3.84 -9.73 15.24
C HIS A 173 -3.00 -9.01 16.27
N ARG A 174 -2.59 -9.71 17.33
CA ARG A 174 -1.65 -9.20 18.33
C ARG A 174 -0.24 -9.73 18.03
N LYS A 175 0.75 -8.84 17.95
CA LYS A 175 2.17 -9.19 17.83
C LYS A 175 2.69 -9.71 19.17
N LEU A 176 3.38 -10.83 19.13
CA LEU A 176 4.01 -11.46 20.28
C LEU A 176 5.48 -11.04 20.43
N PRO A 177 6.10 -11.21 21.60
CA PRO A 177 7.53 -10.93 21.79
C PRO A 177 8.46 -11.76 20.90
N SER A 178 7.99 -12.89 20.37
CA SER A 178 8.71 -13.70 19.37
C SER A 178 8.72 -13.11 17.97
N GLY A 179 7.86 -12.11 17.69
CA GLY A 179 7.57 -11.59 16.35
C GLY A 179 6.41 -12.30 15.66
N GLU A 180 5.96 -13.45 16.15
CA GLU A 180 4.75 -14.11 15.69
C GLU A 180 3.50 -13.28 16.00
N VAL A 181 2.36 -13.64 15.40
CA VAL A 181 1.08 -13.00 15.70
C VAL A 181 0.02 -14.01 16.11
N GLU A 182 -0.91 -13.58 16.95
CA GLU A 182 -2.10 -14.33 17.30
C GLU A 182 -3.36 -13.58 16.88
N LEU A 183 -4.38 -14.31 16.45
CA LEU A 183 -5.66 -13.75 16.05
C LEU A 183 -6.40 -13.15 17.26
N VAL A 184 -6.77 -11.88 17.19
CA VAL A 184 -7.68 -11.21 18.12
C VAL A 184 -9.13 -11.38 17.65
N GLY A 185 -9.41 -11.10 16.37
CA GLY A 185 -10.73 -11.23 15.79
C GLY A 185 -10.86 -10.53 14.44
N SER A 186 -12.09 -10.45 13.97
CA SER A 186 -12.43 -9.73 12.73
C SER A 186 -13.77 -9.02 12.85
N VAL A 187 -13.96 -7.99 12.00
CA VAL A 187 -15.23 -7.30 11.84
C VAL A 187 -15.61 -7.27 10.35
N ASP A 188 -16.90 -7.38 10.07
CA ASP A 188 -17.39 -7.28 8.69
C ASP A 188 -17.27 -5.83 8.18
N ALA A 189 -17.05 -5.66 6.88
CA ALA A 189 -17.18 -4.36 6.24
C ALA A 189 -18.60 -3.82 6.38
N PRO A 190 -18.80 -2.47 6.33
CA PRO A 190 -20.12 -1.87 6.56
C PRO A 190 -21.18 -2.29 5.57
N SER A 191 -20.81 -2.72 4.37
CA SER A 191 -21.74 -3.21 3.34
C SER A 191 -21.20 -4.47 2.66
N PRO A 192 -22.06 -5.38 2.20
CA PRO A 192 -21.65 -6.66 1.61
C PRO A 192 -20.80 -6.54 0.34
N GLY A 193 -20.81 -5.39 -0.32
CA GLY A 193 -20.05 -5.15 -1.55
C GLY A 193 -18.90 -4.16 -1.39
N ASP A 194 -18.43 -3.91 -0.18
CA ASP A 194 -17.37 -2.92 0.06
C ASP A 194 -15.99 -3.41 -0.34
N HIS A 195 -15.62 -4.64 0.00
CA HIS A 195 -14.33 -5.24 -0.28
C HIS A 195 -13.14 -4.38 0.21
N PRO A 196 -12.85 -4.38 1.53
CA PRO A 196 -11.72 -3.63 2.10
C PRO A 196 -10.41 -4.03 1.43
N ARG A 197 -9.70 -3.04 0.90
CA ARG A 197 -8.43 -3.24 0.19
C ARG A 197 -7.24 -2.74 0.99
N TRP A 198 -7.37 -1.58 1.62
CA TRP A 198 -6.28 -0.87 2.27
C TRP A 198 -6.68 -0.36 3.64
N VAL A 199 -5.71 -0.26 4.52
CA VAL A 199 -5.86 0.33 5.85
C VAL A 199 -4.71 1.27 6.16
N ALA A 200 -5.03 2.37 6.86
CA ALA A 200 -4.06 3.29 7.43
C ALA A 200 -4.45 3.60 8.88
N MET A 201 -3.47 3.75 9.77
CA MET A 201 -3.67 4.02 11.19
C MET A 201 -3.17 5.42 11.50
N HIS A 202 -4.01 6.22 12.19
CA HIS A 202 -3.58 7.53 12.68
C HIS A 202 -2.46 7.39 13.73
N PRO A 203 -1.49 8.32 13.78
CA PRO A 203 -0.38 8.26 14.76
C PRO A 203 -0.79 8.20 16.23
N THR A 204 -2.02 8.61 16.58
CA THR A 204 -2.56 8.45 17.95
C THR A 204 -2.98 7.02 18.29
N GLY A 205 -3.16 6.15 17.29
CA GLY A 205 -3.70 4.80 17.46
C GLY A 205 -5.21 4.73 17.67
N ASN A 206 -5.90 5.86 17.74
CA ASN A 206 -7.34 5.90 18.04
C ASN A 206 -8.22 5.63 16.82
N TYR A 207 -7.73 5.98 15.60
CA TYR A 207 -8.50 5.90 14.37
C TYR A 207 -7.80 5.06 13.32
N LEU A 208 -8.56 4.14 12.73
CA LEU A 208 -8.19 3.35 11.56
C LEU A 208 -9.06 3.80 10.38
N TYR A 209 -8.44 3.99 9.23
CA TYR A 209 -9.12 4.28 7.98
C TYR A 209 -9.06 3.07 7.08
N ALA A 210 -10.20 2.62 6.58
CA ALA A 210 -10.26 1.48 5.67
C ALA A 210 -10.81 1.91 4.31
N LEU A 211 -10.07 1.61 3.27
CA LEU A 211 -10.42 1.91 1.89
C LEU A 211 -11.18 0.73 1.30
N MET A 212 -12.40 1.00 0.83
CA MET A 212 -13.30 0.00 0.26
C MET A 212 -13.15 -0.03 -1.26
N GLU A 213 -12.51 -1.10 -1.80
CA GLU A 213 -12.20 -1.16 -3.24
C GLU A 213 -13.45 -1.06 -4.12
N ALA A 214 -14.42 -1.92 -3.90
CA ALA A 214 -15.64 -1.94 -4.70
C ALA A 214 -16.68 -0.93 -4.22
N GLY A 215 -16.62 -0.54 -2.94
CA GLY A 215 -17.44 0.52 -2.37
C GLY A 215 -17.02 1.92 -2.79
N ASN A 216 -15.82 2.09 -3.38
CA ASN A 216 -15.25 3.38 -3.80
C ASN A 216 -15.37 4.48 -2.74
N ARG A 217 -15.08 4.13 -1.50
CA ARG A 217 -15.18 5.02 -0.35
C ARG A 217 -14.12 4.74 0.70
N LEU A 218 -13.78 5.77 1.46
CA LEU A 218 -12.99 5.67 2.68
C LEU A 218 -13.95 5.57 3.88
N CYS A 219 -13.78 4.56 4.72
CA CYS A 219 -14.54 4.36 5.95
C CYS A 219 -13.68 4.65 7.17
N GLU A 220 -14.23 5.35 8.15
CA GLU A 220 -13.59 5.69 9.41
C GLU A 220 -13.98 4.70 10.49
N TYR A 221 -13.00 4.25 11.27
CA TYR A 221 -13.17 3.36 12.42
C TYR A 221 -12.43 3.91 13.63
N VAL A 222 -12.98 3.65 14.82
CA VAL A 222 -12.24 3.78 16.08
C VAL A 222 -11.74 2.42 16.54
N THR A 223 -10.61 2.38 17.22
CA THR A 223 -10.12 1.17 17.85
C THR A 223 -10.77 1.02 19.22
N ASP A 224 -11.50 -0.05 19.45
CA ASP A 224 -12.10 -0.33 20.76
C ASP A 224 -11.00 -0.65 21.80
N PRO A 225 -10.90 0.08 22.90
CA PRO A 225 -9.80 -0.07 23.84
C PRO A 225 -9.84 -1.38 24.64
N ALA A 226 -10.95 -2.09 24.67
CA ALA A 226 -11.10 -3.35 25.41
C ALA A 226 -10.84 -4.57 24.53
N THR A 227 -11.31 -4.53 23.29
CA THR A 227 -11.21 -5.66 22.35
C THR A 227 -10.13 -5.48 21.31
N HIS A 228 -9.63 -4.26 21.10
CA HIS A 228 -8.72 -3.84 20.04
C HIS A 228 -9.25 -4.11 18.62
N LEU A 229 -10.54 -4.36 18.48
CA LEU A 229 -11.20 -4.49 17.17
C LEU A 229 -11.59 -3.13 16.61
N PRO A 230 -11.55 -2.95 15.28
CA PRO A 230 -12.07 -1.75 14.64
C PRO A 230 -13.61 -1.67 14.80
N VAL A 231 -14.11 -0.51 15.20
CA VAL A 231 -15.55 -0.22 15.30
C VAL A 231 -15.90 0.87 14.30
N TYR A 232 -16.77 0.58 13.36
CA TYR A 232 -17.19 1.54 12.34
C TYR A 232 -17.92 2.74 12.96
N THR A 233 -17.48 3.96 12.65
CA THR A 233 -18.05 5.20 13.19
C THR A 233 -19.32 5.65 12.48
N HIS A 234 -19.76 4.92 11.44
CA HIS A 234 -20.81 5.30 10.49
C HIS A 234 -20.45 6.52 9.62
N HIS A 235 -19.18 6.93 9.61
CA HIS A 235 -18.66 7.94 8.69
C HIS A 235 -17.97 7.28 7.50
N SER A 236 -18.39 7.65 6.30
CA SER A 236 -17.74 7.24 5.05
C SER A 236 -17.78 8.36 4.04
N TYR A 237 -16.77 8.37 3.17
CA TYR A 237 -16.50 9.46 2.24
C TYR A 237 -16.29 8.91 0.85
N PRO A 238 -17.07 9.34 -0.16
CA PRO A 238 -16.93 8.84 -1.53
C PRO A 238 -15.61 9.30 -2.15
N LEU A 239 -15.01 8.44 -2.97
CA LEU A 239 -13.79 8.75 -3.74
C LEU A 239 -14.10 9.09 -5.20
N ILE A 240 -15.34 8.97 -5.61
CA ILE A 240 -15.83 9.33 -6.93
C ILE A 240 -16.73 10.57 -6.79
N PRO A 241 -16.53 11.62 -7.61
CA PRO A 241 -17.34 12.84 -7.51
C PRO A 241 -18.83 12.57 -7.70
N PRO A 242 -19.69 13.28 -6.96
CA PRO A 242 -21.14 13.20 -7.16
C PRO A 242 -21.54 13.47 -8.61
N GLY A 243 -22.41 12.62 -9.17
CA GLY A 243 -22.88 12.73 -10.54
C GLY A 243 -22.03 11.98 -11.57
N ILE A 244 -20.82 11.54 -11.20
CA ILE A 244 -20.06 10.61 -12.03
C ILE A 244 -20.63 9.21 -11.86
N ARG A 245 -20.88 8.52 -12.97
CA ARG A 245 -21.40 7.15 -12.97
C ARG A 245 -20.31 6.20 -12.49
N ASP A 246 -20.58 5.46 -11.43
CA ASP A 246 -19.66 4.49 -10.80
C ASP A 246 -19.84 3.06 -11.28
N ARG A 247 -20.94 2.77 -12.01
CA ARG A 247 -21.26 1.45 -12.58
C ARG A 247 -21.61 1.51 -14.03
N ASP A 248 -21.18 0.50 -14.76
CA ASP A 248 -21.56 0.30 -16.16
C ASP A 248 -23.07 -0.02 -16.24
N PRO A 249 -23.86 0.71 -17.04
CA PRO A 249 -25.32 0.56 -17.09
C PRO A 249 -25.79 -0.74 -17.73
N GLU A 250 -24.94 -1.34 -18.58
CA GLU A 250 -25.30 -2.57 -19.30
C GLU A 250 -24.92 -3.82 -18.51
N THR A 251 -23.76 -3.79 -17.85
CA THR A 251 -23.20 -4.96 -17.15
C THR A 251 -23.34 -4.91 -15.64
N GLY A 252 -23.65 -3.75 -15.06
CA GLY A 252 -23.67 -3.50 -13.61
C GLY A 252 -22.30 -3.53 -12.95
N LYS A 253 -21.20 -3.76 -13.71
CA LYS A 253 -19.83 -3.81 -13.18
C LYS A 253 -19.38 -2.44 -12.72
N GLY A 254 -18.55 -2.41 -11.67
CA GLY A 254 -17.90 -1.19 -11.21
C GLY A 254 -17.03 -0.56 -12.30
N LEU A 255 -17.18 0.74 -12.51
CA LEU A 255 -16.33 1.54 -13.39
C LEU A 255 -15.09 2.06 -12.68
N TYR A 256 -15.10 2.04 -11.36
CA TYR A 256 -14.01 2.49 -10.50
C TYR A 256 -13.73 1.48 -9.41
N ARG A 257 -12.53 1.57 -8.84
CA ARG A 257 -12.12 0.85 -7.65
C ARG A 257 -11.08 1.66 -6.87
N ALA A 258 -11.32 1.80 -5.56
CA ALA A 258 -10.37 2.47 -4.70
C ALA A 258 -9.05 1.68 -4.63
N ASP A 259 -7.92 2.37 -4.47
CA ASP A 259 -6.59 1.75 -4.58
C ASP A 259 -5.81 1.80 -3.27
N VAL A 260 -5.26 2.94 -2.88
CA VAL A 260 -4.47 3.11 -1.66
C VAL A 260 -4.92 4.34 -0.88
N CYS A 261 -4.64 4.35 0.43
CA CYS A 261 -4.67 5.58 1.22
C CYS A 261 -3.40 5.69 2.08
N ALA A 262 -2.92 6.92 2.27
CA ALA A 262 -1.72 7.21 3.02
C ALA A 262 -1.85 8.53 3.79
N LEU A 263 -1.29 8.55 5.00
CA LEU A 263 -1.21 9.74 5.85
C LEU A 263 0.01 10.57 5.48
N THR A 264 -0.09 11.89 5.65
CA THR A 264 1.08 12.77 5.68
C THR A 264 1.90 12.53 6.94
N MET A 265 3.13 13.02 6.95
CA MET A 265 4.08 12.86 8.06
C MET A 265 3.50 13.33 9.41
N SER A 266 2.80 14.44 9.43
CA SER A 266 2.20 14.99 10.67
C SER A 266 0.95 14.23 11.13
N GLY A 267 0.32 13.44 10.24
CA GLY A 267 -0.99 12.85 10.48
C GLY A 267 -2.16 13.83 10.32
N ASN A 268 -1.92 15.09 9.90
CA ASN A 268 -2.99 16.08 9.73
C ASN A 268 -3.83 15.87 8.47
N TYR A 269 -3.27 15.17 7.48
CA TYR A 269 -3.95 14.89 6.21
C TYR A 269 -3.84 13.42 5.83
N LEU A 270 -4.85 12.97 5.11
CA LEU A 270 -4.88 11.64 4.48
C LEU A 270 -5.25 11.80 3.02
N PHE A 271 -4.51 11.13 2.16
CA PHE A 271 -4.80 11.03 0.73
C PHE A 271 -5.30 9.64 0.40
N ALA A 272 -6.28 9.56 -0.51
CA ALA A 272 -6.81 8.28 -0.98
C ALA A 272 -7.07 8.34 -2.48
N SER A 273 -6.71 7.28 -3.21
CA SER A 273 -6.90 7.19 -4.64
C SER A 273 -7.98 6.20 -5.04
N ALA A 274 -8.61 6.48 -6.18
CA ALA A 274 -9.48 5.58 -6.89
C ALA A 274 -9.11 5.59 -8.39
N ARG A 275 -8.93 4.42 -8.96
CA ARG A 275 -8.62 4.23 -10.37
C ARG A 275 -9.85 3.81 -11.16
N ALA A 276 -9.89 4.16 -12.43
CA ALA A 276 -10.94 3.69 -13.31
C ALA A 276 -10.62 2.31 -13.90
N ASN A 277 -11.64 1.52 -14.17
CA ASN A 277 -11.53 0.19 -14.77
C ASN A 277 -11.50 0.24 -16.32
N LYS A 278 -11.66 1.42 -16.90
CA LYS A 278 -11.57 1.66 -18.35
C LYS A 278 -10.55 2.76 -18.63
N PHE A 279 -9.71 2.57 -19.61
CA PHE A 279 -8.59 3.48 -19.94
C PHE A 279 -9.03 4.85 -20.48
N ASP A 280 -10.28 4.99 -20.92
CA ASP A 280 -10.89 6.22 -21.36
C ASP A 280 -11.55 7.03 -20.23
N LEU A 281 -11.52 6.51 -19.00
CA LEU A 281 -12.02 7.19 -17.81
C LEU A 281 -10.86 7.73 -16.97
N THR A 282 -11.13 8.76 -16.21
CA THR A 282 -10.20 9.40 -15.29
C THR A 282 -10.32 8.78 -13.89
N GLY A 283 -9.18 8.47 -13.23
CA GLY A 283 -9.14 8.18 -11.81
C GLY A 283 -9.23 9.44 -10.94
N TYR A 284 -9.24 9.28 -9.61
CA TYR A 284 -9.35 10.40 -8.66
C TYR A 284 -8.42 10.23 -7.47
N VAL A 285 -7.98 11.35 -6.91
CA VAL A 285 -7.31 11.43 -5.60
C VAL A 285 -8.10 12.35 -4.69
N ALA A 286 -8.52 11.82 -3.55
CA ALA A 286 -9.17 12.56 -2.49
C ALA A 286 -8.16 13.02 -1.43
N ALA A 287 -8.37 14.18 -0.85
CA ALA A 287 -7.65 14.64 0.34
C ALA A 287 -8.62 14.90 1.49
N PHE A 288 -8.20 14.52 2.69
CA PHE A 288 -8.96 14.67 3.93
C PHE A 288 -8.14 15.42 4.96
N ARG A 289 -8.76 16.37 5.65
CA ARG A 289 -8.21 16.97 6.86
C ARG A 289 -8.63 16.15 8.07
N LEU A 290 -7.67 15.88 8.93
CA LEU A 290 -7.87 15.13 10.16
C LEU A 290 -7.79 16.07 11.37
N ARG A 291 -8.53 15.76 12.43
CA ARG A 291 -8.36 16.40 13.73
C ARG A 291 -7.17 15.77 14.45
N GLU A 292 -6.64 16.45 15.43
CA GLU A 292 -5.54 15.98 16.27
C GLU A 292 -5.80 14.59 16.89
N CYS A 293 -7.05 14.26 17.21
CA CYS A 293 -7.43 12.93 17.71
C CYS A 293 -7.41 11.84 16.64
N GLY A 294 -7.40 12.20 15.35
CA GLY A 294 -7.43 11.30 14.20
C GLY A 294 -8.78 11.20 13.48
N SER A 295 -9.88 11.76 14.02
CA SER A 295 -11.14 11.73 13.28
C SER A 295 -11.08 12.59 12.01
N ILE A 296 -11.74 12.15 10.94
CA ILE A 296 -11.83 12.93 9.71
C ILE A 296 -12.72 14.16 10.00
N GLU A 297 -12.12 15.34 9.81
CA GLU A 297 -12.84 16.60 9.94
C GLU A 297 -13.64 16.90 8.68
N LYS A 298 -12.99 16.74 7.51
CA LYS A 298 -13.57 17.13 6.22
C LYS A 298 -12.83 16.48 5.06
N GLN A 299 -13.59 16.06 4.04
CA GLN A 299 -13.06 15.82 2.69
C GLN A 299 -12.85 17.16 2.00
N LEU A 300 -11.61 17.44 1.58
CA LEU A 300 -11.21 18.76 1.07
C LEU A 300 -11.37 18.85 -0.44
N CYS A 301 -10.91 17.83 -1.17
CA CYS A 301 -10.96 17.82 -2.63
C CYS A 301 -11.09 16.40 -3.18
N LEU A 302 -11.45 16.32 -4.45
CA LEU A 302 -11.38 15.17 -5.34
C LEU A 302 -10.72 15.62 -6.63
N ASN A 303 -9.42 15.39 -6.76
CA ASN A 303 -8.65 15.76 -7.95
C ASN A 303 -8.71 14.64 -8.99
N PRO A 304 -9.04 14.94 -10.25
CA PRO A 304 -8.90 13.96 -11.32
C PRO A 304 -7.42 13.66 -11.56
N THR A 305 -7.11 12.40 -11.86
CA THR A 305 -5.78 11.98 -12.33
C THR A 305 -5.69 12.12 -13.84
N PRO A 306 -4.48 12.23 -14.44
CA PRO A 306 -4.33 12.38 -15.89
C PRO A 306 -4.86 11.20 -16.70
N THR A 307 -4.83 10.01 -16.12
CA THR A 307 -5.26 8.75 -16.74
C THR A 307 -6.22 7.99 -15.82
N SER A 308 -6.62 6.80 -16.21
CA SER A 308 -7.39 5.89 -15.35
C SER A 308 -6.61 5.39 -14.13
N GLY A 309 -5.27 5.43 -14.16
CA GLY A 309 -4.38 4.81 -13.19
C GLY A 309 -3.96 3.37 -13.56
N GLY A 310 -4.62 2.71 -14.49
CA GLY A 310 -4.29 1.34 -14.89
C GLY A 310 -4.50 0.32 -13.77
N HIS A 311 -3.45 -0.44 -13.43
CA HIS A 311 -3.47 -1.39 -12.32
C HIS A 311 -3.12 -0.74 -10.97
N SER A 312 -2.52 0.44 -10.97
CA SER A 312 -2.19 1.19 -9.76
C SER A 312 -2.21 2.68 -10.00
N ASN A 313 -2.68 3.39 -8.99
CA ASN A 313 -2.66 4.84 -8.85
C ASN A 313 -2.15 5.14 -7.44
N ALA A 314 -0.90 4.73 -7.17
CA ALA A 314 -0.33 4.79 -5.84
C ALA A 314 -0.09 6.25 -5.42
N VAL A 315 -0.49 6.56 -4.20
CA VAL A 315 -0.31 7.87 -3.56
C VAL A 315 0.73 7.73 -2.45
N ALA A 316 1.79 8.50 -2.52
CA ALA A 316 2.92 8.47 -1.59
C ALA A 316 3.23 9.88 -1.07
N PRO A 317 2.58 10.34 0.02
CA PRO A 317 3.01 11.52 0.75
C PRO A 317 4.45 11.33 1.21
N CYS A 318 5.24 12.40 1.19
CA CYS A 318 6.61 12.32 1.65
C CYS A 318 6.70 12.20 3.19
N ASP A 319 7.83 11.74 3.69
CA ASP A 319 8.06 11.48 5.11
C ASP A 319 8.91 12.55 5.82
N TRP A 320 9.13 13.71 5.17
CA TRP A 320 9.84 14.86 5.75
C TRP A 320 9.01 16.14 5.85
N SER A 321 7.82 16.17 5.21
CA SER A 321 6.94 17.35 5.21
C SER A 321 5.52 16.92 4.82
N ASP A 322 4.52 17.73 5.11
CA ASP A 322 3.15 17.53 4.62
C ASP A 322 2.93 18.10 3.21
N GLU A 323 3.95 18.75 2.65
CA GLU A 323 3.81 19.57 1.46
C GLU A 323 3.87 18.77 0.15
N TRP A 324 4.55 17.61 0.15
CA TRP A 324 4.82 16.88 -1.08
C TRP A 324 4.13 15.52 -1.14
N VAL A 325 3.51 15.25 -2.29
CA VAL A 325 2.83 13.98 -2.56
C VAL A 325 3.22 13.49 -3.96
N ALA A 326 3.78 12.29 -4.04
CA ALA A 326 4.00 11.61 -5.31
C ALA A 326 2.78 10.77 -5.67
N ILE A 327 2.43 10.74 -6.95
CA ILE A 327 1.40 9.88 -7.51
C ILE A 327 2.00 9.13 -8.70
N THR A 328 1.82 7.81 -8.74
CA THR A 328 2.24 6.97 -9.86
C THR A 328 1.05 6.52 -10.68
N ASP A 329 1.30 6.14 -11.92
CA ASP A 329 0.31 5.69 -12.89
C ASP A 329 0.86 4.53 -13.71
N ASP A 330 0.21 3.39 -13.64
CA ASP A 330 0.59 2.20 -14.41
C ASP A 330 0.13 2.27 -15.88
N GLN A 331 -0.88 3.07 -16.22
CA GLN A 331 -1.42 3.10 -17.58
C GLN A 331 -0.40 3.66 -18.59
N GLU A 332 0.23 4.78 -18.26
CA GLU A 332 1.16 5.49 -19.14
C GLU A 332 2.57 5.63 -18.54
N GLY A 333 2.76 5.13 -17.32
CA GLY A 333 4.06 5.17 -16.63
C GLY A 333 4.43 6.55 -16.12
N TRP A 334 3.48 7.37 -15.72
CA TRP A 334 3.76 8.67 -15.12
C TRP A 334 4.15 8.53 -13.66
N VAL A 335 5.14 9.32 -13.25
CA VAL A 335 5.39 9.73 -11.88
C VAL A 335 5.14 11.22 -11.82
N GLU A 336 4.20 11.64 -11.00
CA GLU A 336 3.84 13.04 -10.85
C GLU A 336 4.10 13.50 -9.43
N MET A 337 4.71 14.68 -9.29
CA MET A 337 4.93 15.34 -8.01
C MET A 337 3.92 16.45 -7.84
N TYR A 338 3.23 16.43 -6.70
CA TYR A 338 2.26 17.43 -6.31
C TYR A 338 2.71 18.15 -5.06
N ARG A 339 2.45 19.47 -5.05
CA ARG A 339 2.56 20.31 -3.87
C ARG A 339 1.18 20.40 -3.23
N TRP A 340 1.07 19.94 -1.98
CA TRP A 340 -0.12 20.14 -1.17
C TRP A 340 -0.11 21.52 -0.56
N LYS A 341 -0.95 22.40 -1.06
CA LYS A 341 -1.03 23.79 -0.63
C LYS A 341 -2.46 24.33 -0.82
N ASP A 342 -2.91 25.18 0.10
CA ASP A 342 -4.23 25.82 0.08
C ASP A 342 -5.38 24.79 -0.07
N GLU A 343 -5.24 23.63 0.57
CA GLU A 343 -6.18 22.49 0.53
C GLU A 343 -6.38 21.91 -0.89
N PHE A 344 -5.37 22.01 -1.74
CA PHE A 344 -5.40 21.51 -3.10
C PHE A 344 -4.06 20.88 -3.53
N LEU A 345 -4.14 19.90 -4.44
CA LEU A 345 -2.97 19.26 -5.06
C LEU A 345 -2.56 20.02 -6.33
N HIS A 346 -1.43 20.70 -6.30
CA HIS A 346 -0.85 21.39 -7.44
C HIS A 346 0.28 20.57 -8.05
N ARG A 347 0.09 20.05 -9.26
CA ARG A 347 1.17 19.33 -9.94
C ARG A 347 2.32 20.29 -10.28
N VAL A 348 3.54 19.96 -9.81
CA VAL A 348 4.74 20.78 -9.99
C VAL A 348 5.76 20.15 -10.95
N ALA A 349 5.83 18.82 -11.00
CA ALA A 349 6.74 18.10 -11.87
C ALA A 349 6.16 16.76 -12.29
N ARG A 350 6.67 16.19 -13.38
CA ARG A 350 6.40 14.81 -13.79
C ARG A 350 7.52 14.24 -14.66
N VAL A 351 7.66 12.93 -14.62
CA VAL A 351 8.51 12.15 -15.51
C VAL A 351 7.74 10.94 -16.00
N GLN A 352 7.94 10.55 -17.26
CA GLN A 352 7.35 9.35 -17.83
C GLN A 352 8.37 8.24 -17.92
N ILE A 353 8.02 7.05 -17.45
CA ILE A 353 8.80 5.83 -17.49
C ILE A 353 7.91 4.76 -18.13
N PRO A 354 7.91 4.64 -19.47
CA PRO A 354 6.97 3.78 -20.21
C PRO A 354 7.41 2.30 -20.17
N GLU A 355 7.64 1.78 -18.97
CA GLU A 355 7.99 0.38 -18.77
C GLU A 355 6.74 -0.44 -18.38
N PRO A 356 6.47 -1.60 -19.01
CA PRO A 356 5.29 -2.39 -18.71
C PRO A 356 5.20 -2.78 -17.23
N GLY A 357 4.03 -2.53 -16.61
CA GLY A 357 3.78 -2.82 -15.21
C GLY A 357 4.48 -1.86 -14.23
N PHE A 358 4.97 -0.73 -14.70
CA PHE A 358 5.54 0.32 -13.86
C PHE A 358 4.50 0.99 -12.96
N GLY A 359 4.93 1.55 -11.84
CA GLY A 359 4.10 2.45 -11.02
C GLY A 359 3.23 1.76 -9.99
N MET A 360 3.51 0.49 -9.64
CA MET A 360 2.66 -0.29 -8.74
C MET A 360 2.64 0.22 -7.30
N ASN A 361 3.78 0.65 -6.76
CA ASN A 361 3.87 1.42 -5.54
C ASN A 361 5.12 2.30 -5.53
N ALA A 362 5.11 3.31 -4.67
CA ALA A 362 6.19 4.27 -4.53
C ALA A 362 6.51 4.50 -3.06
N ILE A 363 7.80 4.51 -2.71
CA ILE A 363 8.27 4.72 -1.34
C ILE A 363 9.46 5.70 -1.34
N TRP A 364 9.49 6.58 -0.34
CA TRP A 364 10.53 7.59 -0.17
C TRP A 364 11.74 7.01 0.58
N TYR A 365 12.93 7.28 0.03
CA TYR A 365 14.20 6.84 0.63
C TYR A 365 14.75 7.83 1.66
N ASP A 366 14.60 9.14 1.44
CA ASP A 366 15.21 10.19 2.29
C ASP A 366 14.45 10.42 3.59
#